data_b9c84601a0b2e368404714f09759e466
#
_entry.id   b9c84601a0b2e368404714f09759e466
#
_cell.length_a   1.000
_cell.length_b   1.000
_cell.length_c   1.000
_cell.angle_alpha   90.00
_cell.angle_beta   90.00
_cell.angle_gamma   90.00
#
_symmetry.space_group_name_H-M   'P 1'
#
loop_
_entity.id
_entity.type
_entity.pdbx_description
1 polymer ?
#
loop_
_entity_poly.entity_id
_entity_poly.type
_entity_poly.pdbx_seq_one_letter_code
_entity_poly.pdbx_strand_id
1 'polypeptide(L)'
;MSELRPTKPLEGVRFILPYGGEDYPEQLMDIPDPPKKLYGIGNPQVLTCGLSVIGARKATPYGRDVAFKFAKIASEHGVTIISGGALGCDSAAHRGCLEGESPTVVVLGGGCDRIYPESNRDLFQEVVDKGGAVISEHQWQFPPMPYTFRARNRIIAGLSRATLIVEAGLPSGTFSTADDALSSNREVLVVPGAITSPTSRGANRLLYQGATPIVDEETFEDVIFNLYGCLKVQDMRKKEIGETSLLFAALQAEQLSIDALMEKDDIGAPLREKRLAWLMVELAKLEHLSLIHISEPT
;
A
#
# COMPACT_ATOMS: atom_id res chain seq x y z
N MET A 1 -26.05 18.99 -20.41
CA MET A 1 -25.10 18.88 -19.30
C MET A 1 -25.94 18.98 -18.04
N SER A 2 -26.21 17.87 -17.33
CA SER A 2 -26.88 17.91 -16.04
C SER A 2 -26.01 18.70 -15.08
N GLU A 3 -26.52 19.76 -14.48
CA GLU A 3 -25.84 20.45 -13.39
C GLU A 3 -25.56 19.43 -12.28
N LEU A 4 -24.27 19.16 -12.05
CA LEU A 4 -23.84 18.34 -10.91
C LEU A 4 -24.34 19.07 -9.65
N ARG A 5 -25.26 18.45 -8.92
CA ARG A 5 -25.72 18.98 -7.63
C ARG A 5 -24.50 19.22 -6.75
N PRO A 6 -24.47 20.32 -5.98
CA PRO A 6 -23.36 20.55 -5.06
C PRO A 6 -23.35 19.43 -4.02
N THR A 7 -22.27 18.65 -3.99
CA THR A 7 -22.04 17.64 -2.93
C THR A 7 -21.82 18.35 -1.60
N LYS A 8 -22.23 17.73 -0.50
CA LYS A 8 -21.88 18.25 0.84
C LYS A 8 -20.34 18.29 0.93
N PRO A 9 -19.72 19.44 1.24
CA PRO A 9 -18.26 19.52 1.39
C PRO A 9 -17.74 18.55 2.45
N LEU A 10 -16.47 18.18 2.32
CA LEU A 10 -15.77 17.43 3.38
C LEU A 10 -15.51 18.36 4.57
N GLU A 11 -15.61 17.79 5.75
CA GLU A 11 -15.25 18.42 7.01
C GLU A 11 -13.79 18.09 7.33
N GLY A 12 -12.99 19.07 7.79
CA GLY A 12 -11.58 18.87 8.11
C GLY A 12 -10.75 20.15 7.97
N VAL A 13 -9.49 20.05 8.38
CA VAL A 13 -8.54 21.17 8.27
C VAL A 13 -8.20 21.39 6.79
N ARG A 14 -8.35 22.64 6.33
CA ARG A 14 -8.02 23.04 4.96
C ARG A 14 -6.60 23.59 4.89
N PHE A 15 -5.86 23.17 3.87
CA PHE A 15 -4.50 23.65 3.63
C PHE A 15 -4.26 23.96 2.17
N ILE A 16 -3.25 24.79 1.91
CA ILE A 16 -2.73 25.08 0.57
C ILE A 16 -1.21 25.02 0.64
N LEU A 17 -0.61 24.16 -0.18
CA LEU A 17 0.84 23.99 -0.25
C LEU A 17 1.33 24.56 -1.58
N PRO A 18 2.01 25.71 -1.60
CA PRO A 18 2.62 26.25 -2.82
C PRO A 18 3.89 25.47 -3.18
N TYR A 19 4.17 25.32 -4.46
CA TYR A 19 5.42 24.70 -4.95
C TYR A 19 6.65 25.35 -4.29
N GLY A 20 7.55 24.53 -3.79
CA GLY A 20 8.77 24.99 -3.11
C GLY A 20 8.54 25.55 -1.69
N GLY A 21 7.31 25.49 -1.15
CA GLY A 21 7.03 25.79 0.25
C GLY A 21 7.54 24.70 1.19
N GLU A 22 7.70 25.03 2.47
CA GLU A 22 8.27 24.13 3.49
C GLU A 22 7.55 22.79 3.62
N ASP A 23 6.20 22.78 3.55
CA ASP A 23 5.38 21.58 3.64
C ASP A 23 5.05 20.96 2.27
N TYR A 24 5.61 21.47 1.16
CA TYR A 24 5.36 20.91 -0.16
C TYR A 24 6.09 19.58 -0.31
N PRO A 25 5.43 18.50 -0.76
CA PRO A 25 6.06 17.18 -0.89
C PRO A 25 7.28 17.20 -1.82
N GLU A 26 8.48 16.91 -1.30
CA GLU A 26 9.74 16.94 -2.04
C GLU A 26 9.68 16.03 -3.29
N GLN A 27 9.07 14.85 -3.16
CA GLN A 27 8.95 13.89 -4.26
C GLN A 27 8.11 14.41 -5.44
N LEU A 28 7.27 15.42 -5.26
CA LEU A 28 6.55 16.08 -6.34
C LEU A 28 7.36 17.19 -7.03
N MET A 29 8.45 17.65 -6.44
CA MET A 29 9.31 18.62 -7.09
C MET A 29 10.10 18.02 -8.24
N ASP A 30 10.35 16.71 -8.22
CA ASP A 30 11.17 15.98 -9.19
C ASP A 30 10.37 15.41 -10.38
N ILE A 31 9.04 15.54 -10.38
CA ILE A 31 8.26 15.07 -11.54
C ILE A 31 8.32 16.07 -12.70
N PRO A 32 8.14 15.63 -13.97
CA PRO A 32 8.27 16.51 -15.15
C PRO A 32 7.36 17.73 -15.14
N ASP A 33 6.19 17.64 -14.53
CA ASP A 33 5.22 18.76 -14.46
C ASP A 33 4.63 18.84 -13.03
N PRO A 34 5.39 19.44 -12.07
CA PRO A 34 4.95 19.54 -10.69
C PRO A 34 3.76 20.49 -10.53
N PRO A 35 2.77 20.17 -9.71
CA PRO A 35 1.66 21.08 -9.43
C PRO A 35 2.16 22.36 -8.74
N LYS A 36 1.76 23.52 -9.26
CA LYS A 36 2.16 24.83 -8.69
C LYS A 36 1.61 25.07 -7.29
N LYS A 37 0.49 24.41 -6.97
CA LYS A 37 -0.15 24.44 -5.65
C LYS A 37 -0.92 23.14 -5.46
N LEU A 38 -0.94 22.67 -4.21
CA LEU A 38 -1.87 21.64 -3.76
C LEU A 38 -2.87 22.27 -2.81
N TYR A 39 -4.14 22.02 -3.07
CA TYR A 39 -5.27 22.31 -2.16
C TYR A 39 -5.65 21.02 -1.47
N GLY A 40 -5.87 21.02 -0.16
CA GLY A 40 -6.20 19.80 0.55
C GLY A 40 -7.09 19.98 1.76
N ILE A 41 -7.73 18.89 2.16
CA ILE A 41 -8.53 18.75 3.38
C ILE A 41 -8.00 17.54 4.13
N GLY A 42 -7.69 17.68 5.41
CA GLY A 42 -7.13 16.66 6.28
C GLY A 42 -5.75 17.02 6.80
N ASN A 43 -4.83 16.05 6.85
CA ASN A 43 -3.50 16.21 7.41
C ASN A 43 -2.43 16.33 6.28
N PRO A 44 -1.77 17.49 6.12
CA PRO A 44 -0.72 17.64 5.09
C PRO A 44 0.53 16.79 5.37
N GLN A 45 0.81 16.42 6.61
CA GLN A 45 2.01 15.64 6.99
C GLN A 45 2.00 14.20 6.46
N VAL A 46 0.85 13.71 5.96
CA VAL A 46 0.73 12.38 5.36
C VAL A 46 1.13 12.33 3.88
N LEU A 47 1.48 13.48 3.28
CA LEU A 47 1.94 13.58 1.91
C LEU A 47 3.41 13.12 1.78
N THR A 48 3.69 11.97 2.34
CA THR A 48 5.00 11.30 2.29
C THR A 48 5.12 10.42 1.05
N CYS A 49 6.31 9.86 0.81
CA CYS A 49 6.55 8.94 -0.31
C CYS A 49 5.87 7.58 -0.04
N GLY A 50 4.67 7.40 -0.56
CA GLY A 50 3.84 6.22 -0.34
C GLY A 50 3.84 5.22 -1.49
N LEU A 51 2.86 4.31 -1.46
CA LEU A 51 2.54 3.35 -2.52
C LEU A 51 1.26 3.79 -3.24
N SER A 52 1.32 3.97 -4.55
CA SER A 52 0.10 4.13 -5.36
C SER A 52 -0.53 2.78 -5.61
N VAL A 53 -1.84 2.64 -5.35
CA VAL A 53 -2.63 1.45 -5.71
C VAL A 53 -3.77 1.88 -6.62
N ILE A 54 -3.73 1.45 -7.87
CA ILE A 54 -4.66 1.86 -8.90
C ILE A 54 -5.16 0.69 -9.75
N GLY A 55 -6.21 0.92 -10.51
CA GLY A 55 -6.70 -0.08 -11.45
C GLY A 55 -8.03 0.29 -12.11
N ALA A 56 -8.73 -0.74 -12.59
CA ALA A 56 -9.97 -0.59 -13.32
C ALA A 56 -11.08 0.06 -12.47
N ARG A 57 -11.80 1.05 -13.05
CA ARG A 57 -13.01 1.62 -12.42
C ARG A 57 -14.16 0.62 -12.32
N LYS A 58 -14.25 -0.29 -13.29
CA LYS A 58 -15.17 -1.43 -13.32
C LYS A 58 -14.40 -2.70 -12.97
N ALA A 59 -13.76 -2.70 -11.81
CA ALA A 59 -12.97 -3.82 -11.32
C ALA A 59 -13.86 -5.06 -11.11
N THR A 60 -13.28 -6.23 -11.39
CA THR A 60 -13.89 -7.51 -11.00
C THR A 60 -13.91 -7.65 -9.47
N PRO A 61 -14.68 -8.61 -8.90
CA PRO A 61 -14.55 -8.94 -7.48
C PRO A 61 -13.09 -9.23 -7.11
N TYR A 62 -12.39 -10.05 -7.90
CA TYR A 62 -10.96 -10.34 -7.70
C TYR A 62 -10.11 -9.07 -7.66
N GLY A 63 -10.27 -8.15 -8.63
CA GLY A 63 -9.48 -6.91 -8.65
C GLY A 63 -9.74 -6.02 -7.44
N ARG A 64 -10.97 -5.95 -6.94
CA ARG A 64 -11.28 -5.21 -5.70
C ARG A 64 -10.67 -5.87 -4.47
N ASP A 65 -10.78 -7.20 -4.36
CA ASP A 65 -10.25 -7.94 -3.21
C ASP A 65 -8.72 -7.85 -3.14
N VAL A 66 -8.04 -7.95 -4.29
CA VAL A 66 -6.58 -7.81 -4.38
C VAL A 66 -6.13 -6.38 -4.06
N ALA A 67 -6.82 -5.35 -4.61
CA ALA A 67 -6.51 -3.95 -4.30
C ALA A 67 -6.68 -3.64 -2.81
N PHE A 68 -7.77 -4.13 -2.21
CA PHE A 68 -8.03 -4.02 -0.78
C PHE A 68 -6.91 -4.70 0.04
N LYS A 69 -6.62 -5.96 -0.26
CA LYS A 69 -5.68 -6.79 0.48
C LYS A 69 -4.26 -6.20 0.47
N PHE A 70 -3.73 -5.87 -0.70
CA PHE A 70 -2.38 -5.32 -0.79
C PHE A 70 -2.26 -3.91 -0.20
N ALA A 71 -3.31 -3.09 -0.32
CA ALA A 71 -3.34 -1.80 0.36
C ALA A 71 -3.37 -1.95 1.89
N LYS A 72 -4.09 -2.95 2.43
CA LYS A 72 -4.10 -3.28 3.85
C LYS A 72 -2.73 -3.75 4.32
N ILE A 73 -2.10 -4.72 3.64
CA ILE A 73 -0.76 -5.21 3.95
C ILE A 73 0.23 -4.04 3.98
N ALA A 74 0.28 -3.21 2.93
CA ALA A 74 1.18 -2.06 2.89
C ALA A 74 0.91 -1.07 4.04
N SER A 75 -0.35 -0.82 4.38
CA SER A 75 -0.75 0.03 5.50
C SER A 75 -0.29 -0.53 6.84
N GLU A 76 -0.42 -1.84 7.07
CA GLU A 76 0.07 -2.54 8.26
C GLU A 76 1.60 -2.43 8.39
N HIS A 77 2.32 -2.32 7.27
CA HIS A 77 3.76 -2.05 7.23
C HIS A 77 4.14 -0.55 7.36
N GLY A 78 3.20 0.31 7.64
CA GLY A 78 3.47 1.74 7.83
C GLY A 78 3.57 2.55 6.53
N VAL A 79 3.18 1.98 5.38
CA VAL A 79 3.22 2.64 4.07
C VAL A 79 1.92 3.38 3.78
N THR A 80 2.01 4.68 3.52
CA THR A 80 0.86 5.49 3.09
C THR A 80 0.36 5.04 1.72
N ILE A 81 -0.94 4.81 1.59
CA ILE A 81 -1.57 4.48 0.30
C ILE A 81 -2.05 5.74 -0.40
N ILE A 82 -1.71 5.85 -1.68
CA ILE A 82 -2.09 6.98 -2.53
C ILE A 82 -2.94 6.45 -3.69
N SER A 83 -4.10 7.04 -3.91
CA SER A 83 -4.94 6.64 -5.04
C SER A 83 -5.84 7.77 -5.52
N GLY A 84 -6.57 7.51 -6.60
CA GLY A 84 -7.37 8.52 -7.28
C GLY A 84 -8.81 8.65 -6.79
N GLY A 85 -9.24 7.79 -5.88
CA GLY A 85 -10.60 7.79 -5.35
C GLY A 85 -11.67 7.43 -6.37
N ALA A 86 -11.33 6.81 -7.50
CA ALA A 86 -12.28 6.31 -8.48
C ALA A 86 -13.04 5.09 -7.91
N LEU A 87 -14.15 4.71 -8.56
CA LEU A 87 -14.81 3.43 -8.28
C LEU A 87 -13.86 2.27 -8.62
N GLY A 88 -14.10 1.10 -8.02
CA GLY A 88 -13.33 -0.11 -8.31
C GLY A 88 -12.07 -0.23 -7.47
N CYS A 89 -10.90 -0.40 -8.10
CA CYS A 89 -9.63 -0.66 -7.39
C CYS A 89 -9.24 0.48 -6.45
N ASP A 90 -9.37 1.75 -6.87
CA ASP A 90 -8.98 2.90 -6.05
C ASP A 90 -9.76 2.94 -4.74
N SER A 91 -11.10 2.81 -4.80
CA SER A 91 -11.95 2.79 -3.59
C SER A 91 -11.63 1.60 -2.70
N ALA A 92 -11.35 0.44 -3.29
CA ALA A 92 -10.98 -0.77 -2.54
C ALA A 92 -9.63 -0.58 -1.83
N ALA A 93 -8.65 0.04 -2.51
CA ALA A 93 -7.36 0.36 -1.92
C ALA A 93 -7.47 1.31 -0.72
N HIS A 94 -8.27 2.39 -0.82
CA HIS A 94 -8.51 3.28 0.31
C HIS A 94 -9.16 2.54 1.48
N ARG A 95 -10.17 1.69 1.23
CA ARG A 95 -10.81 0.89 2.29
C ARG A 95 -9.84 -0.08 2.94
N GLY A 96 -9.01 -0.78 2.16
CA GLY A 96 -7.99 -1.68 2.69
C GLY A 96 -6.99 -0.94 3.57
N CYS A 97 -6.52 0.23 3.14
CA CYS A 97 -5.62 1.07 3.93
C CYS A 97 -6.25 1.52 5.26
N LEU A 98 -7.53 1.90 5.25
CA LEU A 98 -8.27 2.32 6.44
C LEU A 98 -8.50 1.19 7.46
N GLU A 99 -8.36 -0.08 7.07
CA GLU A 99 -8.34 -1.23 7.98
C GLU A 99 -6.94 -1.54 8.52
N GLY A 100 -5.90 -0.95 7.95
CA GLY A 100 -4.53 -1.00 8.46
C GLY A 100 -4.24 0.17 9.41
N GLU A 101 -2.96 0.46 9.61
CA GLU A 101 -2.50 1.45 10.59
C GLU A 101 -2.06 2.78 9.95
N SER A 102 -1.80 2.80 8.64
CA SER A 102 -1.28 3.96 7.94
C SER A 102 -2.39 4.85 7.37
N PRO A 103 -2.13 6.15 7.18
CA PRO A 103 -3.06 7.04 6.51
C PRO A 103 -3.14 6.75 5.01
N THR A 104 -4.20 7.24 4.37
CA THR A 104 -4.32 7.21 2.91
C THR A 104 -4.57 8.61 2.35
N VAL A 105 -4.11 8.83 1.10
CA VAL A 105 -4.24 10.09 0.37
C VAL A 105 -5.07 9.91 -0.87
N VAL A 106 -6.18 10.64 -0.95
CA VAL A 106 -7.03 10.70 -2.15
C VAL A 106 -6.59 11.89 -3.00
N VAL A 107 -6.20 11.65 -4.24
CA VAL A 107 -5.89 12.73 -5.19
C VAL A 107 -7.07 12.92 -6.13
N LEU A 108 -7.65 14.11 -6.20
CA LEU A 108 -8.84 14.40 -7.02
C LEU A 108 -8.46 15.05 -8.36
N GLY A 109 -9.26 14.78 -9.39
CA GLY A 109 -9.16 15.48 -10.67
C GLY A 109 -9.94 16.80 -10.73
N GLY A 110 -10.85 17.03 -9.76
CA GLY A 110 -11.53 18.31 -9.54
C GLY A 110 -11.07 18.94 -8.23
N GLY A 111 -11.61 20.10 -7.86
CA GLY A 111 -11.35 20.74 -6.58
C GLY A 111 -11.94 19.93 -5.40
N CYS A 112 -11.37 20.07 -4.19
CA CYS A 112 -11.75 19.28 -3.02
C CYS A 112 -13.19 19.48 -2.54
N ASP A 113 -13.88 20.54 -2.99
CA ASP A 113 -15.32 20.78 -2.73
C ASP A 113 -16.21 20.25 -3.89
N ARG A 114 -15.63 19.60 -4.90
CA ARG A 114 -16.32 18.99 -6.04
C ARG A 114 -16.02 17.51 -6.10
N ILE A 115 -16.54 16.78 -5.13
CA ILE A 115 -16.29 15.34 -4.97
C ILE A 115 -16.81 14.55 -6.19
N TYR A 116 -15.93 13.73 -6.75
CA TYR A 116 -16.25 12.81 -7.82
C TYR A 116 -15.45 11.51 -7.70
N PRO A 117 -16.11 10.33 -7.72
CA PRO A 117 -17.57 10.13 -7.78
C PRO A 117 -18.24 10.53 -6.45
N GLU A 118 -19.46 11.07 -6.53
CA GLU A 118 -20.23 11.49 -5.35
C GLU A 118 -20.50 10.34 -4.36
N SER A 119 -20.64 9.12 -4.88
CA SER A 119 -20.83 7.90 -4.07
C SER A 119 -19.66 7.57 -3.14
N ASN A 120 -18.49 8.15 -3.36
CA ASN A 120 -17.30 7.94 -2.52
C ASN A 120 -17.11 9.07 -1.50
N ARG A 121 -18.06 10.00 -1.40
CA ARG A 121 -17.95 11.12 -0.45
C ARG A 121 -17.73 10.65 0.99
N ASP A 122 -18.48 9.66 1.43
CA ASP A 122 -18.38 9.16 2.80
C ASP A 122 -17.06 8.42 3.05
N LEU A 123 -16.54 7.71 2.04
CA LEU A 123 -15.19 7.15 2.08
C LEU A 123 -14.13 8.25 2.22
N PHE A 124 -14.26 9.35 1.47
CA PHE A 124 -13.30 10.45 1.56
C PHE A 124 -13.39 11.19 2.90
N GLN A 125 -14.59 11.27 3.48
CA GLN A 125 -14.72 11.79 4.83
C GLN A 125 -14.03 10.89 5.85
N GLU A 126 -14.22 9.57 5.75
CA GLU A 126 -13.54 8.60 6.61
C GLU A 126 -12.01 8.69 6.48
N VAL A 127 -11.49 8.91 5.26
CA VAL A 127 -10.06 9.15 5.03
C VAL A 127 -9.57 10.35 5.84
N VAL A 128 -10.29 11.48 5.80
CA VAL A 128 -9.94 12.69 6.57
C VAL A 128 -10.05 12.45 8.07
N ASP A 129 -11.14 11.81 8.52
CA ASP A 129 -11.41 11.55 9.93
C ASP A 129 -10.36 10.62 10.56
N LYS A 130 -9.79 9.68 9.77
CA LYS A 130 -8.71 8.78 10.20
C LYS A 130 -7.29 9.36 9.95
N GLY A 131 -7.18 10.68 9.80
CA GLY A 131 -5.90 11.36 9.72
C GLY A 131 -5.22 11.35 8.36
N GLY A 132 -5.91 10.92 7.31
CA GLY A 132 -5.47 11.03 5.92
C GLY A 132 -5.74 12.41 5.32
N ALA A 133 -5.63 12.50 3.98
CA ALA A 133 -5.88 13.73 3.25
C ALA A 133 -6.58 13.48 1.91
N VAL A 134 -7.38 14.48 1.51
CA VAL A 134 -7.95 14.60 0.16
C VAL A 134 -7.35 15.82 -0.49
N ILE A 135 -6.66 15.66 -1.62
CA ILE A 135 -5.90 16.74 -2.26
C ILE A 135 -6.26 16.93 -3.73
N SER A 136 -5.97 18.11 -4.24
CA SER A 136 -6.09 18.46 -5.66
C SER A 136 -5.11 19.57 -6.03
N GLU A 137 -4.69 19.64 -7.31
CA GLU A 137 -3.99 20.80 -7.86
C GLU A 137 -4.94 21.95 -8.25
N HIS A 138 -6.24 21.67 -8.27
CA HIS A 138 -7.26 22.65 -8.67
C HIS A 138 -7.87 23.35 -7.45
N GLN A 139 -8.31 24.60 -7.66
CA GLN A 139 -9.03 25.35 -6.64
C GLN A 139 -10.30 24.62 -6.16
N TRP A 140 -10.72 24.90 -4.95
CA TRP A 140 -11.79 24.24 -4.19
C TRP A 140 -13.03 23.83 -4.98
N GLN A 141 -13.56 24.75 -5.82
CA GLN A 141 -14.82 24.56 -6.55
C GLN A 141 -14.61 24.17 -8.02
N PHE A 142 -13.37 23.86 -8.42
CA PHE A 142 -13.08 23.50 -9.82
C PHE A 142 -13.82 22.21 -10.22
N PRO A 143 -14.60 22.23 -11.33
CA PRO A 143 -15.37 21.06 -11.73
C PRO A 143 -14.46 19.93 -12.23
N PRO A 144 -14.77 18.65 -11.93
CA PRO A 144 -14.04 17.54 -12.49
C PRO A 144 -14.32 17.43 -14.00
N MET A 145 -13.26 17.46 -14.80
CA MET A 145 -13.32 17.38 -16.27
C MET A 145 -12.58 16.13 -16.77
N PRO A 146 -12.95 15.55 -17.93
CA PRO A 146 -12.30 14.34 -18.42
C PRO A 146 -10.76 14.43 -18.51
N TYR A 147 -10.23 15.56 -18.93
CA TYR A 147 -8.78 15.79 -19.06
C TYR A 147 -8.07 15.90 -17.71
N THR A 148 -8.75 16.44 -16.66
CA THR A 148 -8.13 16.63 -15.35
C THR A 148 -7.86 15.30 -14.63
N PHE A 149 -8.65 14.27 -14.90
CA PHE A 149 -8.38 12.93 -14.36
C PHE A 149 -7.08 12.34 -14.89
N ARG A 150 -6.76 12.64 -16.16
CA ARG A 150 -5.51 12.19 -16.78
C ARG A 150 -4.33 13.01 -16.25
N ALA A 151 -4.47 14.33 -16.22
CA ALA A 151 -3.43 15.23 -15.70
C ALA A 151 -3.09 14.92 -14.23
N ARG A 152 -4.08 14.61 -13.40
CA ARG A 152 -3.92 14.27 -12.01
C ARG A 152 -3.06 13.02 -11.77
N ASN A 153 -3.05 12.04 -12.70
CA ASN A 153 -2.37 10.75 -12.50
C ASN A 153 -0.87 10.93 -12.23
N ARG A 154 -0.22 11.97 -12.79
CA ARG A 154 1.17 12.30 -12.50
C ARG A 154 1.42 12.63 -11.02
N ILE A 155 0.39 13.18 -10.32
CA ILE A 155 0.49 13.50 -8.90
C ILE A 155 0.41 12.21 -8.07
N ILE A 156 -0.47 11.27 -8.45
CA ILE A 156 -0.55 9.95 -7.82
C ILE A 156 0.80 9.24 -7.93
N ALA A 157 1.31 9.10 -9.15
CA ALA A 157 2.60 8.46 -9.40
C ALA A 157 3.76 9.20 -8.71
N GLY A 158 3.76 10.53 -8.78
CA GLY A 158 4.82 11.38 -8.21
C GLY A 158 4.93 11.33 -6.69
N LEU A 159 3.80 11.22 -5.98
CA LEU A 159 3.78 11.07 -4.52
C LEU A 159 4.25 9.69 -4.04
N SER A 160 4.49 8.74 -4.95
CA SER A 160 4.75 7.35 -4.60
C SER A 160 6.15 6.92 -5.01
N ARG A 161 6.72 5.95 -4.29
CA ARG A 161 7.95 5.27 -4.71
C ARG A 161 7.67 4.19 -5.75
N ALA A 162 6.49 3.59 -5.66
CA ALA A 162 6.01 2.59 -6.61
C ALA A 162 4.52 2.75 -6.89
N THR A 163 4.08 2.27 -8.07
CA THR A 163 2.68 2.23 -8.48
C THR A 163 2.26 0.78 -8.72
N LEU A 164 1.37 0.25 -7.88
CA LEU A 164 0.76 -1.07 -8.05
C LEU A 164 -0.48 -0.96 -8.93
N ILE A 165 -0.46 -1.67 -10.05
CA ILE A 165 -1.57 -1.80 -10.99
C ILE A 165 -2.21 -3.17 -10.81
N VAL A 166 -3.46 -3.18 -10.31
CA VAL A 166 -4.17 -4.43 -9.96
C VAL A 166 -4.92 -4.99 -11.17
N GLU A 167 -5.73 -4.19 -11.82
CA GLU A 167 -6.43 -4.55 -13.06
C GLU A 167 -6.35 -3.41 -14.08
N ALA A 168 -6.03 -3.74 -15.32
CA ALA A 168 -6.08 -2.80 -16.43
C ALA A 168 -6.52 -3.52 -17.71
N GLY A 169 -7.64 -3.07 -18.30
CA GLY A 169 -8.05 -3.49 -19.64
C GLY A 169 -7.32 -2.71 -20.74
N LEU A 170 -7.72 -2.91 -21.99
CA LEU A 170 -7.26 -2.14 -23.15
C LEU A 170 -8.50 -1.62 -23.91
N PRO A 171 -8.61 -0.27 -24.14
CA PRO A 171 -7.75 0.81 -23.63
C PRO A 171 -8.00 1.11 -22.14
N SER A 172 -7.00 1.61 -21.42
CA SER A 172 -7.13 1.97 -20.00
C SER A 172 -6.39 3.28 -19.68
N GLY A 173 -7.00 4.11 -18.83
CA GLY A 173 -6.35 5.29 -18.24
C GLY A 173 -5.19 4.95 -17.30
N THR A 174 -5.11 3.69 -16.84
CA THR A 174 -4.04 3.18 -15.99
C THR A 174 -2.66 3.22 -16.68
N PHE A 175 -2.63 3.11 -18.03
CA PHE A 175 -1.38 3.25 -18.78
C PHE A 175 -0.74 4.64 -18.62
N SER A 176 -1.56 5.69 -18.61
CA SER A 176 -0.98 7.03 -18.40
C SER A 176 -0.33 7.16 -17.02
N THR A 177 -0.89 6.50 -16.00
CA THR A 177 -0.26 6.51 -14.66
C THR A 177 1.02 5.67 -14.63
N ALA A 178 1.08 4.56 -15.38
CA ALA A 178 2.32 3.79 -15.54
C ALA A 178 3.40 4.61 -16.27
N ASP A 179 3.03 5.30 -17.35
CA ASP A 179 3.94 6.18 -18.08
C ASP A 179 4.42 7.35 -17.19
N ASP A 180 3.51 7.94 -16.39
CA ASP A 180 3.83 9.00 -15.43
C ASP A 180 4.78 8.49 -14.33
N ALA A 181 4.60 7.24 -13.86
CA ALA A 181 5.48 6.61 -12.89
C ALA A 181 6.90 6.42 -13.47
N LEU A 182 7.00 5.84 -14.65
CA LEU A 182 8.29 5.63 -15.33
C LEU A 182 9.01 6.95 -15.63
N SER A 183 8.29 7.96 -16.11
CA SER A 183 8.87 9.29 -16.41
C SER A 183 9.32 10.03 -15.14
N SER A 184 8.79 9.65 -13.99
CA SER A 184 9.18 10.15 -12.66
C SER A 184 10.18 9.24 -11.94
N ASN A 185 10.77 8.25 -12.65
CA ASN A 185 11.71 7.26 -12.09
C ASN A 185 11.11 6.51 -10.88
N ARG A 186 9.87 6.06 -11.01
CA ARG A 186 9.14 5.26 -10.01
C ARG A 186 8.93 3.84 -10.50
N GLU A 187 8.94 2.89 -9.57
CA GLU A 187 8.69 1.48 -9.88
C GLU A 187 7.24 1.25 -10.33
N VAL A 188 7.06 0.36 -11.30
CA VAL A 188 5.74 -0.11 -11.74
C VAL A 188 5.58 -1.58 -11.37
N LEU A 189 4.64 -1.84 -10.48
CA LEU A 189 4.29 -3.16 -9.97
C LEU A 189 2.96 -3.57 -10.60
N VAL A 190 2.83 -4.82 -11.00
CA VAL A 190 1.62 -5.28 -11.70
C VAL A 190 1.18 -6.65 -11.20
N VAL A 191 -0.10 -6.76 -10.87
CA VAL A 191 -0.73 -8.05 -10.55
C VAL A 191 -1.05 -8.77 -11.87
N PRO A 192 -0.51 -9.99 -12.09
CA PRO A 192 -0.84 -10.80 -13.26
C PRO A 192 -2.32 -11.19 -13.28
N GLY A 193 -2.87 -11.38 -14.47
CA GLY A 193 -4.23 -11.87 -14.61
C GLY A 193 -4.38 -12.85 -15.76
N ALA A 194 -5.54 -13.49 -15.86
CA ALA A 194 -5.80 -14.47 -16.89
C ALA A 194 -5.65 -13.86 -18.30
N ILE A 195 -4.90 -14.52 -19.18
CA ILE A 195 -4.65 -14.02 -20.56
C ILE A 195 -5.94 -13.94 -21.41
N THR A 196 -6.96 -14.67 -21.03
CA THR A 196 -8.28 -14.65 -21.65
C THR A 196 -9.20 -13.54 -21.13
N SER A 197 -8.84 -12.91 -19.99
CA SER A 197 -9.65 -11.85 -19.39
C SER A 197 -9.40 -10.50 -20.03
N PRO A 198 -10.43 -9.82 -20.56
CA PRO A 198 -10.28 -8.45 -21.09
C PRO A 198 -9.77 -7.44 -20.05
N THR A 199 -10.09 -7.64 -18.77
CA THR A 199 -9.69 -6.73 -17.68
C THR A 199 -8.22 -6.88 -17.29
N SER A 200 -7.55 -7.97 -17.71
CA SER A 200 -6.13 -8.22 -17.42
C SER A 200 -5.20 -7.91 -18.60
N ARG A 201 -5.74 -7.66 -19.79
CA ARG A 201 -4.92 -7.47 -21.00
C ARG A 201 -3.91 -6.33 -20.87
N GLY A 202 -4.31 -5.24 -20.25
CA GLY A 202 -3.44 -4.10 -20.02
C GLY A 202 -2.38 -4.38 -18.96
N ALA A 203 -2.77 -4.99 -17.84
CA ALA A 203 -1.84 -5.42 -16.79
C ALA A 203 -0.77 -6.36 -17.36
N ASN A 204 -1.19 -7.43 -18.05
CA ASN A 204 -0.27 -8.37 -18.69
C ASN A 204 0.63 -7.71 -19.77
N ARG A 205 0.14 -6.65 -20.44
CA ARG A 205 0.96 -5.89 -21.39
C ARG A 205 2.07 -5.12 -20.69
N LEU A 206 1.80 -4.52 -19.53
CA LEU A 206 2.81 -3.82 -18.73
C LEU A 206 3.87 -4.80 -18.20
N LEU A 207 3.47 -6.02 -17.78
CA LEU A 207 4.41 -7.09 -17.40
C LEU A 207 5.34 -7.45 -18.56
N TYR A 208 4.80 -7.63 -19.77
CA TYR A 208 5.61 -7.89 -20.94
C TYR A 208 6.59 -6.74 -21.26
N GLN A 209 6.27 -5.51 -20.88
CA GLN A 209 7.11 -4.32 -21.04
C GLN A 209 8.14 -4.14 -19.91
N GLY A 210 8.20 -5.04 -18.94
CA GLY A 210 9.22 -5.06 -17.88
C GLY A 210 8.74 -4.56 -16.52
N ALA A 211 7.42 -4.37 -16.31
CA ALA A 211 6.91 -4.09 -14.97
C ALA A 211 7.14 -5.29 -14.03
N THR A 212 7.39 -5.01 -12.77
CA THR A 212 7.63 -6.04 -11.74
C THR A 212 6.35 -6.81 -11.43
N PRO A 213 6.30 -8.15 -11.60
CA PRO A 213 5.14 -8.94 -11.27
C PRO A 213 4.96 -9.09 -9.75
N ILE A 214 3.72 -8.92 -9.29
CA ILE A 214 3.30 -9.25 -7.93
C ILE A 214 2.41 -10.49 -8.02
N VAL A 215 2.97 -11.65 -7.72
CA VAL A 215 2.32 -12.94 -7.96
C VAL A 215 1.60 -13.50 -6.73
N ASP A 216 2.02 -13.09 -5.54
CA ASP A 216 1.46 -13.49 -4.24
C ASP A 216 1.76 -12.43 -3.16
N GLU A 217 1.39 -12.73 -1.93
CA GLU A 217 1.62 -11.87 -0.78
C GLU A 217 3.09 -11.76 -0.41
N GLU A 218 3.82 -12.87 -0.44
CA GLU A 218 5.23 -12.93 -0.13
C GLU A 218 6.04 -12.04 -1.08
N THR A 219 5.82 -12.17 -2.38
CA THR A 219 6.44 -11.30 -3.39
C THR A 219 6.12 -9.83 -3.16
N PHE A 220 4.87 -9.52 -2.73
CA PHE A 220 4.49 -8.15 -2.42
C PHE A 220 5.19 -7.62 -1.17
N GLU A 221 5.23 -8.41 -0.10
CA GLU A 221 5.92 -8.03 1.15
C GLU A 221 7.41 -7.81 0.92
N ASP A 222 8.06 -8.68 0.13
CA ASP A 222 9.47 -8.52 -0.27
C ASP A 222 9.71 -7.19 -1.00
N VAL A 223 8.84 -6.84 -1.94
CA VAL A 223 8.93 -5.58 -2.68
C VAL A 223 8.72 -4.39 -1.76
N ILE A 224 7.71 -4.44 -0.86
CA ILE A 224 7.46 -3.38 0.11
C ILE A 224 8.66 -3.22 1.06
N PHE A 225 9.23 -4.32 1.54
CA PHE A 225 10.43 -4.29 2.36
C PHE A 225 11.62 -3.63 1.64
N ASN A 226 11.89 -4.05 0.41
CA ASN A 226 12.99 -3.52 -0.38
C ASN A 226 12.84 -2.02 -0.70
N LEU A 227 11.61 -1.57 -0.98
CA LEU A 227 11.35 -0.18 -1.35
C LEU A 227 11.24 0.76 -0.15
N TYR A 228 10.67 0.31 0.96
CA TYR A 228 10.31 1.19 2.08
C TYR A 228 11.11 0.88 3.36
N GLY A 229 11.84 -0.24 3.43
CA GLY A 229 12.62 -0.62 4.61
C GLY A 229 11.76 -1.00 5.82
N CYS A 230 10.51 -1.41 5.61
CA CYS A 230 9.55 -1.66 6.68
C CYS A 230 9.76 -3.05 7.31
N LEU A 231 10.10 -3.08 8.59
CA LEU A 231 10.40 -4.30 9.37
C LEU A 231 9.23 -4.78 10.26
N LYS A 232 8.04 -4.21 10.15
CA LYS A 232 6.94 -4.45 11.12
C LYS A 232 6.49 -5.91 11.23
N VAL A 233 6.63 -6.73 10.18
CA VAL A 233 6.23 -8.17 10.25
C VAL A 233 7.08 -8.93 11.26
N GLN A 234 8.38 -8.65 11.33
CA GLN A 234 9.25 -9.29 12.35
C GLN A 234 8.92 -8.84 13.77
N ASP A 235 8.51 -7.59 13.97
CA ASP A 235 8.13 -7.08 15.29
C ASP A 235 6.75 -7.60 15.75
N MET A 236 5.79 -7.77 14.85
CA MET A 236 4.50 -8.39 15.18
C MET A 236 4.64 -9.88 15.48
N ARG A 237 5.43 -10.62 14.68
CA ARG A 237 5.76 -12.02 14.97
C ARG A 237 6.55 -12.17 16.28
N LYS A 238 7.47 -11.23 16.58
CA LYS A 238 8.14 -11.15 17.90
C LYS A 238 7.16 -10.87 19.05
N LYS A 239 6.12 -10.07 18.82
CA LYS A 239 5.10 -9.77 19.83
C LYS A 239 4.15 -10.94 20.10
N GLU A 240 3.84 -11.78 19.09
CA GLU A 240 3.10 -13.03 19.25
C GLU A 240 3.90 -14.12 19.96
N ILE A 241 5.24 -14.12 19.82
CA ILE A 241 6.12 -15.08 20.53
C ILE A 241 6.37 -14.64 21.98
N GLY A 242 5.91 -13.41 22.38
CA GLY A 242 6.31 -12.75 23.62
C GLY A 242 7.79 -12.35 23.54
N GLU A 243 8.12 -11.14 23.94
CA GLU A 243 9.46 -10.51 23.81
C GLU A 243 10.65 -11.33 24.32
N THR A 244 10.42 -12.57 24.80
CA THR A 244 11.46 -13.46 25.30
C THR A 244 11.04 -14.95 25.25
N SER A 245 10.95 -15.53 24.08
CA SER A 245 11.23 -16.97 24.06
C SER A 245 12.74 -17.11 24.27
N LEU A 246 13.14 -17.51 25.46
CA LEU A 246 14.55 -17.80 25.80
C LEU A 246 15.14 -18.82 24.81
N LEU A 247 14.30 -19.73 24.30
CA LEU A 247 14.64 -20.66 23.23
C LEU A 247 15.01 -19.94 21.93
N PHE A 248 14.22 -18.95 21.49
CA PHE A 248 14.51 -18.18 20.27
C PHE A 248 15.79 -17.36 20.39
N ALA A 249 16.01 -16.73 21.53
CA ALA A 249 17.25 -16.01 21.82
C ALA A 249 18.48 -16.94 21.81
N ALA A 250 18.35 -18.14 22.36
CA ALA A 250 19.42 -19.14 22.34
C ALA A 250 19.77 -19.60 20.90
N LEU A 251 18.74 -19.81 20.06
CA LEU A 251 18.94 -20.19 18.64
C LEU A 251 19.51 -19.08 17.76
N GLN A 252 19.25 -17.82 18.12
CA GLN A 252 19.88 -16.69 17.41
C GLN A 252 21.35 -16.49 17.79
N ALA A 253 21.71 -16.87 19.01
CA ALA A 253 23.08 -16.70 19.51
C ALA A 253 24.04 -17.79 18.99
N GLU A 254 23.56 -19.02 18.82
CA GLU A 254 24.37 -20.17 18.38
C GLU A 254 23.54 -21.15 17.54
N GLN A 255 24.22 -21.84 16.58
CA GLN A 255 23.64 -23.00 15.93
C GLN A 255 23.63 -24.20 16.90
N LEU A 256 22.46 -24.56 17.41
CA LEU A 256 22.33 -25.62 18.40
C LEU A 256 21.59 -26.84 17.82
N SER A 257 22.11 -28.04 18.13
CA SER A 257 21.39 -29.27 17.87
C SER A 257 20.26 -29.50 18.88
N ILE A 258 19.31 -30.38 18.58
CA ILE A 258 18.23 -30.75 19.51
C ILE A 258 18.81 -31.32 20.81
N ASP A 259 19.87 -32.11 20.71
CA ASP A 259 20.54 -32.67 21.89
C ASP A 259 21.17 -31.60 22.78
N ALA A 260 21.80 -30.58 22.19
CA ALA A 260 22.34 -29.44 22.91
C ALA A 260 21.24 -28.60 23.57
N LEU A 261 20.08 -28.44 22.92
CA LEU A 261 18.90 -27.75 23.48
C LEU A 261 18.27 -28.57 24.65
N MET A 262 18.35 -29.87 24.59
CA MET A 262 17.86 -30.73 25.68
C MET A 262 18.64 -30.54 26.98
N GLU A 263 19.89 -30.09 26.92
CA GLU A 263 20.78 -29.93 28.10
C GLU A 263 20.87 -28.44 28.57
N LYS A 264 20.36 -27.46 27.78
CA LYS A 264 20.40 -26.05 28.16
C LYS A 264 19.30 -25.70 29.18
N ASP A 265 19.66 -25.25 30.36
CA ASP A 265 18.70 -24.92 31.43
C ASP A 265 18.08 -23.50 31.32
N ASP A 266 18.65 -22.64 30.51
CA ASP A 266 18.29 -21.22 30.37
C ASP A 266 17.31 -20.90 29.22
N ILE A 267 16.68 -21.93 28.61
CA ILE A 267 15.76 -21.76 27.47
C ILE A 267 14.29 -21.73 27.86
N GLY A 268 13.98 -21.67 29.15
CA GLY A 268 12.59 -21.66 29.66
C GLY A 268 11.84 -22.99 29.54
N ALA A 269 12.57 -24.09 29.32
CA ALA A 269 11.99 -25.41 29.10
C ALA A 269 11.46 -26.05 30.42
N PRO A 270 10.42 -26.91 30.35
CA PRO A 270 9.94 -27.66 31.51
C PRO A 270 10.93 -28.76 31.95
N LEU A 271 10.62 -29.43 33.04
CA LEU A 271 11.41 -30.53 33.56
C LEU A 271 11.72 -31.59 32.49
N ARG A 272 12.89 -32.25 32.61
CA ARG A 272 13.54 -33.09 31.59
C ARG A 272 12.63 -34.12 30.89
N GLU A 273 11.67 -34.71 31.62
CA GLU A 273 10.74 -35.73 31.07
C GLU A 273 9.75 -35.16 29.99
N LYS A 274 9.47 -33.87 30.00
CA LYS A 274 8.55 -33.21 29.08
C LYS A 274 9.27 -32.28 28.07
N ARG A 275 10.57 -32.16 28.22
CA ARG A 275 11.39 -31.17 27.46
C ARG A 275 11.41 -31.44 25.97
N LEU A 276 11.53 -32.70 25.55
CA LEU A 276 11.56 -33.04 24.12
C LEU A 276 10.25 -32.69 23.42
N ALA A 277 9.11 -33.06 24.02
CA ALA A 277 7.80 -32.73 23.45
C ALA A 277 7.56 -31.23 23.42
N TRP A 278 7.98 -30.50 24.45
CA TRP A 278 7.91 -29.05 24.50
C TRP A 278 8.80 -28.39 23.40
N LEU A 279 10.06 -28.84 23.26
CA LEU A 279 10.97 -28.37 22.22
C LEU A 279 10.40 -28.57 20.81
N MET A 280 9.84 -29.76 20.54
CA MET A 280 9.25 -30.04 19.22
C MET A 280 8.08 -29.10 18.92
N VAL A 281 7.24 -28.77 19.88
CA VAL A 281 6.12 -27.85 19.73
C VAL A 281 6.61 -26.41 19.53
N GLU A 282 7.58 -25.94 20.33
CA GLU A 282 8.10 -24.57 20.23
C GLU A 282 8.93 -24.37 18.95
N LEU A 283 9.74 -25.35 18.56
CA LEU A 283 10.48 -25.31 17.28
C LEU A 283 9.54 -25.28 16.09
N ALA A 284 8.48 -26.11 16.09
CA ALA A 284 7.47 -26.12 15.03
C ALA A 284 6.72 -24.78 14.94
N LYS A 285 6.45 -24.10 16.07
CA LYS A 285 5.87 -22.76 16.07
C LYS A 285 6.82 -21.74 15.44
N LEU A 286 8.11 -21.78 15.79
CA LEU A 286 9.12 -20.87 15.27
C LEU A 286 9.34 -21.10 13.76
N GLU A 287 9.31 -22.33 13.29
CA GLU A 287 9.40 -22.68 11.89
C GLU A 287 8.15 -22.23 11.11
N HIS A 288 6.96 -22.46 11.65
CA HIS A 288 5.69 -21.99 11.06
C HIS A 288 5.63 -20.46 10.92
N LEU A 289 6.27 -19.75 11.85
CA LEU A 289 6.42 -18.29 11.80
C LEU A 289 7.60 -17.84 10.91
N SER A 290 8.27 -18.78 10.22
CA SER A 290 9.44 -18.53 9.36
C SER A 290 10.60 -17.81 10.09
N LEU A 291 10.72 -18.00 11.41
CA LEU A 291 11.77 -17.40 12.24
C LEU A 291 13.03 -18.25 12.30
N ILE A 292 12.90 -19.56 12.05
CA ILE A 292 13.99 -20.54 11.99
C ILE A 292 13.72 -21.49 10.83
N HIS A 293 14.78 -22.13 10.34
CA HIS A 293 14.70 -23.23 9.38
C HIS A 293 15.30 -24.47 10.01
N ILE A 294 14.51 -25.55 10.12
CA ILE A 294 14.96 -26.82 10.64
C ILE A 294 15.44 -27.64 9.44
N SER A 295 16.76 -27.86 9.33
CA SER A 295 17.32 -28.74 8.31
C SER A 295 17.01 -30.20 8.67
N GLU A 296 16.51 -30.98 7.70
CA GLU A 296 16.34 -32.42 7.90
C GLU A 296 17.71 -33.07 8.22
N PRO A 297 17.77 -34.00 9.17
CA PRO A 297 19.01 -34.73 9.42
C PRO A 297 19.38 -35.54 8.19
N THR A 298 20.59 -35.33 7.64
CA THR A 298 21.18 -36.10 6.56
C THR A 298 21.49 -37.53 7.01
#